data_09ec615d345ec23f247c2e995ef6b9eb
#
_entry.id   09ec615d345ec23f247c2e995ef6b9eb
#
_cell.length_a   1.000
_cell.length_b   1.000
_cell.length_c   1.000
_cell.angle_alpha   90.00
_cell.angle_beta   90.00
_cell.angle_gamma   90.00
#
_symmetry.space_group_name_H-M   'P 1'
#
loop_
_entity.id
_entity.type
_entity.pdbx_description
1 polymer ?
#
loop_
_entity_poly.entity_id
_entity_poly.type
_entity_poly.pdbx_seq_one_letter_code
_entity_poly.pdbx_strand_id
1 'polypeptide(L)'
;AIGRPETAGCYCRINSYLKEVITLLSEQFDYVVIDGEAGIEQINRRVMEKVTHLVLVTDASKKGCQVVKTIKNVADELVMYEKAGVIVNRIPDKKVIELMDIGGLPLLSVIENDMKLAEADIKGENILTLSDDDRIVAGAAEALCNIGLI
;
A
#
# COMPACT_ATOMS: atom_id res chain seq x y z
N ALA A 1 -7.81 -12.17 -7.39
CA ALA A 1 -6.75 -12.60 -6.45
C ALA A 1 -6.03 -13.82 -7.02
N ILE A 2 -4.71 -13.78 -7.04
CA ILE A 2 -3.89 -14.92 -7.46
C ILE A 2 -3.32 -15.55 -6.19
N GLY A 3 -3.82 -16.75 -5.86
CA GLY A 3 -3.34 -17.52 -4.73
C GLY A 3 -1.91 -18.06 -4.94
N ARG A 4 -1.24 -18.50 -3.86
CA ARG A 4 0.06 -19.17 -3.95
C ARG A 4 -0.09 -20.47 -4.75
N PRO A 5 0.65 -20.68 -5.85
CA PRO A 5 0.73 -21.99 -6.48
C PRO A 5 1.55 -22.93 -5.60
N GLU A 6 1.05 -24.14 -5.40
CA GLU A 6 1.70 -25.18 -4.56
C GLU A 6 2.94 -25.82 -5.17
N THR A 7 3.35 -25.42 -6.39
CA THR A 7 4.48 -26.00 -7.09
C THR A 7 5.51 -24.96 -7.54
N ALA A 8 6.77 -25.20 -7.21
CA ALA A 8 7.89 -24.39 -7.67
C ALA A 8 8.06 -24.53 -9.20
N GLY A 9 7.95 -23.42 -9.93
CA GLY A 9 8.28 -23.36 -11.36
C GLY A 9 7.35 -22.58 -12.28
N CYS A 10 6.14 -22.23 -11.85
CA CYS A 10 5.15 -21.58 -12.74
C CYS A 10 4.95 -20.06 -12.53
N TYR A 11 5.75 -19.42 -11.68
CA TYR A 11 5.55 -17.99 -11.36
C TYR A 11 5.76 -17.05 -12.55
N CYS A 12 6.70 -17.34 -13.44
CA CYS A 12 6.99 -16.46 -14.58
C CYS A 12 5.81 -16.33 -15.55
N ARG A 13 5.10 -17.42 -15.83
CA ARG A 13 3.95 -17.41 -16.76
C ARG A 13 2.74 -16.69 -16.14
N ILE A 14 2.47 -16.96 -14.87
CA ILE A 14 1.34 -16.34 -14.15
C ILE A 14 1.60 -14.83 -14.00
N ASN A 15 2.81 -14.43 -13.67
CA ASN A 15 3.20 -13.03 -13.54
C ASN A 15 3.13 -12.28 -14.89
N SER A 16 3.56 -12.90 -15.99
CA SER A 16 3.43 -12.31 -17.32
C SER A 16 1.96 -12.10 -17.71
N TYR A 17 1.12 -13.10 -17.45
CA TYR A 17 -0.32 -13.01 -17.71
C TYR A 17 -1.00 -11.93 -16.83
N LEU A 18 -0.66 -11.87 -15.55
CA LEU A 18 -1.18 -10.84 -14.64
C LEU A 18 -0.78 -9.43 -15.10
N LYS A 19 0.46 -9.27 -15.55
CA LYS A 19 0.96 -8.01 -16.10
C LYS A 19 0.17 -7.58 -17.33
N GLU A 20 -0.08 -8.49 -18.27
CA GLU A 20 -0.90 -8.20 -19.45
C GLU A 20 -2.33 -7.79 -19.07
N VAL A 21 -2.96 -8.51 -18.14
CA VAL A 21 -4.30 -8.18 -17.64
C VAL A 21 -4.33 -6.80 -16.98
N ILE A 22 -3.36 -6.47 -16.13
CA ILE A 22 -3.27 -5.16 -15.49
C ILE A 22 -3.10 -4.06 -16.56
N THR A 23 -2.25 -4.28 -17.56
CA THR A 23 -2.04 -3.33 -18.65
C THR A 23 -3.32 -3.07 -19.43
N LEU A 24 -4.03 -4.14 -19.83
CA LEU A 24 -5.30 -4.02 -20.56
C LEU A 24 -6.39 -3.33 -19.73
N LEU A 25 -6.45 -3.61 -18.43
CA LEU A 25 -7.41 -2.97 -17.53
C LEU A 25 -7.08 -1.50 -17.31
N SER A 26 -5.81 -1.14 -17.20
CA SER A 26 -5.38 0.24 -16.97
C SER A 26 -5.77 1.20 -18.11
N GLU A 27 -6.00 0.69 -19.30
CA GLU A 27 -6.47 1.48 -20.44
C GLU A 27 -7.98 1.79 -20.38
N GLN A 28 -8.74 1.11 -19.51
CA GLN A 28 -10.20 1.20 -19.45
C GLN A 28 -10.71 1.96 -18.21
N PHE A 29 -9.84 2.28 -17.28
CA PHE A 29 -10.21 2.93 -16.02
C PHE A 29 -9.35 4.18 -15.77
N ASP A 30 -9.97 5.22 -15.22
CA ASP A 30 -9.27 6.44 -14.81
C ASP A 30 -8.26 6.16 -13.68
N TYR A 31 -8.60 5.21 -12.80
CA TYR A 31 -7.76 4.78 -11.67
C TYR A 31 -7.69 3.27 -11.57
N VAL A 32 -6.51 2.75 -11.32
CA VAL A 32 -6.28 1.34 -11.01
C VAL A 32 -5.50 1.25 -9.69
N VAL A 33 -6.13 0.64 -8.70
CA VAL A 33 -5.50 0.42 -7.38
C VAL A 33 -5.02 -1.03 -7.33
N ILE A 34 -3.73 -1.20 -7.06
CA ILE A 34 -3.08 -2.51 -6.95
C ILE A 34 -2.72 -2.75 -5.49
N ASP A 35 -3.36 -3.73 -4.85
CA ASP A 35 -2.97 -4.22 -3.54
C ASP A 35 -1.76 -5.15 -3.70
N GLY A 36 -0.60 -4.65 -3.26
CA GLY A 36 0.70 -5.30 -3.47
C GLY A 36 1.06 -6.34 -2.41
N GLU A 37 0.17 -6.70 -1.50
CA GLU A 37 0.45 -7.55 -0.33
C GLU A 37 1.60 -7.04 0.57
N ALA A 38 1.87 -7.74 1.67
CA ALA A 38 2.95 -7.37 2.59
C ALA A 38 4.32 -7.74 2.02
N GLY A 39 5.19 -6.75 1.90
CA GLY A 39 6.62 -6.96 1.67
C GLY A 39 7.09 -6.76 0.23
N ILE A 40 8.37 -7.05 0.04
CA ILE A 40 9.15 -6.78 -1.17
C ILE A 40 8.90 -7.76 -2.32
N GLU A 41 8.24 -8.89 -2.05
CA GLU A 41 8.12 -9.98 -3.03
C GLU A 41 7.42 -9.60 -4.32
N GLN A 42 6.40 -8.74 -4.25
CA GLN A 42 5.65 -8.32 -5.45
C GLN A 42 6.51 -7.44 -6.36
N ILE A 43 7.37 -6.62 -5.78
CA ILE A 43 8.35 -5.82 -6.52
C ILE A 43 9.41 -6.73 -7.15
N ASN A 44 9.97 -7.66 -6.38
CA ASN A 44 10.98 -8.60 -6.86
C ASN A 44 10.45 -9.53 -7.97
N ARG A 45 9.15 -9.83 -7.97
CA ARG A 45 8.50 -10.65 -9.01
C ARG A 45 8.22 -9.90 -10.30
N ARG A 46 8.53 -8.60 -10.37
CA ARG A 46 8.31 -7.73 -11.54
C ARG A 46 6.87 -7.73 -12.05
N VAL A 47 5.90 -7.95 -11.18
CA VAL A 47 4.48 -7.82 -11.53
C VAL A 47 4.13 -6.36 -11.76
N MET A 48 4.74 -5.47 -10.96
CA MET A 48 4.60 -4.02 -11.07
C MET A 48 5.94 -3.41 -11.50
N GLU A 49 6.14 -3.22 -12.79
CA GLU A 49 7.32 -2.52 -13.31
C GLU A 49 7.11 -1.01 -13.41
N LYS A 50 5.86 -0.57 -13.54
CA LYS A 50 5.50 0.84 -13.63
C LYS A 50 4.21 1.11 -12.89
N VAL A 51 4.24 2.11 -12.03
CA VAL A 51 3.07 2.71 -11.38
C VAL A 51 3.23 4.23 -11.39
N THR A 52 2.16 4.99 -11.36
CA THR A 52 2.25 6.44 -11.22
C THR A 52 2.52 6.84 -9.78
N HIS A 53 1.87 6.17 -8.85
CA HIS A 53 1.93 6.48 -7.43
C HIS A 53 2.25 5.22 -6.63
N LEU A 54 3.30 5.27 -5.82
CA LEU A 54 3.70 4.19 -4.91
C LEU A 54 3.37 4.61 -3.47
N VAL A 55 2.38 3.96 -2.87
CA VAL A 55 1.98 4.20 -1.48
C VAL A 55 2.45 3.04 -0.62
N LEU A 56 3.33 3.33 0.33
CA LEU A 56 3.80 2.38 1.32
C LEU A 56 2.97 2.53 2.59
N VAL A 57 2.55 1.41 3.18
CA VAL A 57 1.78 1.41 4.42
C VAL A 57 2.57 0.71 5.51
N THR A 58 2.70 1.34 6.67
CA THR A 58 3.43 0.79 7.82
C THR A 58 2.71 1.07 9.12
N ASP A 59 3.11 0.39 10.17
CA ASP A 59 2.80 0.74 11.55
C ASP A 59 3.94 1.57 12.19
N ALA A 60 3.77 1.99 13.43
CA ALA A 60 4.79 2.77 14.17
C ALA A 60 5.94 1.92 14.73
N SER A 61 6.04 0.65 14.37
CA SER A 61 7.11 -0.20 14.88
C SER A 61 8.46 0.11 14.21
N LYS A 62 9.55 -0.09 14.95
CA LYS A 62 10.90 -0.01 14.36
C LYS A 62 11.08 -0.95 13.17
N LYS A 63 10.46 -2.13 13.23
CA LYS A 63 10.48 -3.11 12.13
C LYS A 63 9.73 -2.58 10.91
N GLY A 64 8.55 -1.99 11.11
CA GLY A 64 7.77 -1.38 10.03
C GLY A 64 8.54 -0.28 9.31
N CYS A 65 9.16 0.65 10.05
CA CYS A 65 10.03 1.68 9.48
C CYS A 65 11.19 1.10 8.67
N GLN A 66 11.80 0.02 9.15
CA GLN A 66 12.91 -0.62 8.46
C GLN A 66 12.46 -1.31 7.17
N VAL A 67 11.29 -1.96 7.18
CA VAL A 67 10.69 -2.59 5.99
C VAL A 67 10.37 -1.52 4.94
N VAL A 68 9.76 -0.39 5.33
CA VAL A 68 9.46 0.71 4.40
C VAL A 68 10.74 1.21 3.71
N LYS A 69 11.81 1.44 4.44
CA LYS A 69 13.10 1.86 3.86
C LYS A 69 13.68 0.82 2.90
N THR A 70 13.57 -0.46 3.25
CA THR A 70 14.03 -1.54 2.37
C THR A 70 13.21 -1.61 1.09
N ILE A 71 11.87 -1.53 1.21
CA ILE A 71 10.97 -1.54 0.04
C ILE A 71 11.24 -0.32 -0.85
N LYS A 72 11.43 0.86 -0.26
CA LYS A 72 11.77 2.09 -1.01
C LYS A 72 13.04 1.92 -1.83
N ASN A 73 14.12 1.41 -1.24
CA ASN A 73 15.39 1.20 -1.93
C ASN A 73 15.24 0.25 -3.12
N VAL A 74 14.51 -0.86 -2.93
CA VAL A 74 14.29 -1.82 -4.02
C VAL A 74 13.32 -1.27 -5.08
N ALA A 75 12.32 -0.49 -4.67
CA ALA A 75 11.43 0.16 -5.61
C ALA A 75 12.19 1.17 -6.49
N ASP A 76 13.14 1.92 -5.93
CA ASP A 76 13.99 2.84 -6.69
C ASP A 76 14.82 2.15 -7.78
N GLU A 77 15.17 0.89 -7.56
CA GLU A 77 15.95 0.11 -8.51
C GLU A 77 15.09 -0.60 -9.57
N LEU A 78 13.88 -1.04 -9.19
CA LEU A 78 13.10 -2.01 -9.99
C LEU A 78 11.76 -1.49 -10.49
N VAL A 79 11.25 -0.39 -9.96
CA VAL A 79 9.92 0.13 -10.29
C VAL A 79 10.04 1.56 -10.80
N MET A 80 9.42 1.83 -11.93
CA MET A 80 9.24 3.20 -12.40
C MET A 80 8.00 3.79 -11.72
N TYR A 81 8.18 4.86 -10.95
CA TYR A 81 7.07 5.60 -10.35
C TYR A 81 7.34 7.12 -10.43
N GLU A 82 6.27 7.91 -10.42
CA GLU A 82 6.35 9.38 -10.48
C GLU A 82 6.37 9.99 -9.08
N LYS A 83 5.56 9.43 -8.18
CA LYS A 83 5.46 9.87 -6.80
C LYS A 83 5.47 8.68 -5.86
N ALA A 84 6.05 8.87 -4.68
CA ALA A 84 6.01 7.90 -3.59
C ALA A 84 5.75 8.58 -2.26
N GLY A 85 5.14 7.87 -1.33
CA GLY A 85 4.94 8.33 0.04
C GLY A 85 4.50 7.21 0.97
N VAL A 86 4.35 7.53 2.25
CA VAL A 86 4.05 6.56 3.29
C VAL A 86 2.80 6.96 4.08
N ILE A 87 1.95 5.99 4.35
CA ILE A 87 0.87 6.07 5.33
C ILE A 87 1.33 5.32 6.58
N VAL A 88 1.25 5.98 7.73
CA VAL A 88 1.49 5.32 9.01
C VAL A 88 0.14 4.99 9.64
N ASN A 89 -0.16 3.71 9.76
CA ASN A 89 -1.44 3.20 10.20
C ASN A 89 -1.34 2.56 11.60
N ARG A 90 -2.46 2.53 12.31
CA ARG A 90 -2.61 1.89 13.62
C ARG A 90 -1.65 2.44 14.68
N ILE A 91 -1.47 3.75 14.69
CA ILE A 91 -0.65 4.37 15.75
C ILE A 91 -1.47 4.60 17.02
N PRO A 92 -0.83 4.47 18.20
CA PRO A 92 -1.50 4.74 19.48
C PRO A 92 -1.69 6.25 19.73
N ASP A 93 -0.76 7.08 19.28
CA ASP A 93 -0.76 8.54 19.45
C ASP A 93 0.09 9.16 18.32
N LYS A 94 -0.39 10.25 17.73
CA LYS A 94 0.31 10.99 16.66
C LYS A 94 1.72 11.49 17.05
N LYS A 95 1.97 11.71 18.33
CA LYS A 95 3.31 12.11 18.84
C LYS A 95 4.40 11.08 18.53
N VAL A 96 4.03 9.82 18.34
CA VAL A 96 4.99 8.75 17.99
C VAL A 96 5.65 9.00 16.65
N ILE A 97 5.02 9.76 15.76
CA ILE A 97 5.55 10.07 14.41
C ILE A 97 6.89 10.81 14.50
N GLU A 98 7.07 11.69 15.46
CA GLU A 98 8.32 12.44 15.64
C GLU A 98 9.53 11.54 15.93
N LEU A 99 9.28 10.32 16.41
CA LEU A 99 10.31 9.32 16.73
C LEU A 99 10.59 8.37 15.57
N MET A 100 9.81 8.44 14.49
CA MET A 100 9.89 7.51 13.38
C MET A 100 10.90 7.98 12.33
N ASP A 101 11.70 7.04 11.86
CA ASP A 101 12.57 7.25 10.69
C ASP A 101 12.03 6.44 9.49
N ILE A 102 11.32 7.14 8.62
CA ILE A 102 10.69 6.58 7.41
C ILE A 102 11.55 6.77 6.15
N GLY A 103 12.86 7.07 6.32
CA GLY A 103 13.80 7.14 5.19
C GLY A 103 13.58 8.33 4.26
N GLY A 104 13.08 9.45 4.78
CA GLY A 104 12.87 10.68 4.00
C GLY A 104 11.69 10.62 3.01
N LEU A 105 10.85 9.59 3.07
CA LEU A 105 9.63 9.53 2.29
C LEU A 105 8.63 10.61 2.76
N PRO A 106 7.87 11.24 1.85
CA PRO A 106 6.75 12.08 2.22
C PRO A 106 5.74 11.30 3.07
N LEU A 107 5.36 11.87 4.22
CA LEU A 107 4.28 11.35 5.04
C LEU A 107 2.95 11.78 4.43
N LEU A 108 2.17 10.82 3.96
CA LEU A 108 0.90 11.10 3.28
C LEU A 108 -0.26 11.22 4.26
N SER A 109 -0.31 10.35 5.26
CA SER A 109 -1.33 10.37 6.30
C SER A 109 -0.91 9.57 7.51
N VAL A 110 -1.54 9.88 8.64
CA VAL A 110 -1.35 9.21 9.92
C VAL A 110 -2.69 8.78 10.46
N ILE A 111 -2.91 7.47 10.53
CA ILE A 111 -4.18 6.87 10.94
C ILE A 111 -3.99 6.22 12.32
N GLU A 112 -4.71 6.75 13.31
CA GLU A 112 -4.70 6.20 14.66
C GLU A 112 -5.47 4.89 14.74
N ASN A 113 -5.20 4.12 15.81
CA ASN A 113 -5.99 2.92 16.12
C ASN A 113 -7.48 3.24 16.17
N ASP A 114 -8.27 2.41 15.49
CA ASP A 114 -9.72 2.51 15.45
C ASP A 114 -10.35 1.20 15.97
N MET A 115 -10.91 1.27 17.17
CA MET A 115 -11.58 0.11 17.78
C MET A 115 -12.86 -0.25 17.05
N LYS A 116 -13.58 0.74 16.49
CA LYS A 116 -14.80 0.51 15.70
C LYS A 116 -14.49 -0.31 14.45
N LEU A 117 -13.41 0.07 13.74
CA LEU A 117 -12.96 -0.68 12.58
C LEU A 117 -12.51 -2.09 12.94
N ALA A 118 -11.77 -2.26 14.06
CA ALA A 118 -11.34 -3.57 14.53
C ALA A 118 -12.52 -4.47 14.89
N GLU A 119 -13.56 -3.95 15.52
CA GLU A 119 -14.78 -4.68 15.82
C GLU A 119 -15.54 -5.08 14.56
N ALA A 120 -15.66 -4.17 13.59
CA ALA A 120 -16.31 -4.44 12.31
C ALA A 120 -15.57 -5.56 11.54
N ASP A 121 -14.25 -5.54 11.53
CA ASP A 121 -13.41 -6.56 10.90
C ASP A 121 -13.63 -7.95 11.56
N ILE A 122 -13.60 -8.01 12.90
CA ILE A 122 -13.86 -9.26 13.65
C ILE A 122 -15.25 -9.82 13.37
N LYS A 123 -16.26 -8.95 13.21
CA LYS A 123 -17.65 -9.33 12.91
C LYS A 123 -17.87 -9.67 11.44
N GLY A 124 -16.89 -9.39 10.56
CA GLY A 124 -17.04 -9.53 9.11
C GLY A 124 -18.02 -8.53 8.50
N GLU A 125 -18.16 -7.35 9.10
CA GLU A 125 -19.01 -6.29 8.57
C GLU A 125 -18.42 -5.71 7.29
N ASN A 126 -19.30 -5.22 6.40
CA ASN A 126 -18.84 -4.64 5.14
C ASN A 126 -18.23 -3.25 5.37
N ILE A 127 -16.91 -3.12 5.20
CA ILE A 127 -16.18 -1.86 5.35
C ILE A 127 -16.59 -0.78 4.34
N LEU A 128 -17.26 -1.14 3.23
CA LEU A 128 -17.79 -0.16 2.26
C LEU A 128 -18.96 0.65 2.82
N THR A 129 -19.48 0.30 3.98
CA THR A 129 -20.53 1.05 4.68
C THR A 129 -19.98 2.13 5.63
N LEU A 130 -18.66 2.25 5.75
CA LEU A 130 -18.02 3.29 6.53
C LEU A 130 -18.33 4.67 5.94
N SER A 131 -18.48 5.66 6.81
CA SER A 131 -18.72 7.06 6.43
C SER A 131 -17.40 7.76 6.09
N ASP A 132 -17.48 8.87 5.38
CA ASP A 132 -16.33 9.70 5.05
C ASP A 132 -15.61 10.26 6.30
N ASP A 133 -16.33 10.37 7.43
CA ASP A 133 -15.79 10.83 8.72
C ASP A 133 -15.06 9.70 9.49
N ASP A 134 -15.21 8.45 9.09
CA ASP A 134 -14.48 7.35 9.74
C ASP A 134 -12.97 7.51 9.51
N ARG A 135 -12.17 7.32 10.56
CA ARG A 135 -10.72 7.64 10.58
C ARG A 135 -9.95 7.00 9.42
N ILE A 136 -10.30 5.78 9.05
CA ILE A 136 -9.61 5.09 7.95
C ILE A 136 -9.96 5.72 6.60
N VAL A 137 -11.22 6.12 6.39
CA VAL A 137 -11.67 6.76 5.15
C VAL A 137 -11.07 8.15 5.03
N ALA A 138 -11.20 8.97 6.08
CA ALA A 138 -10.60 10.30 6.14
C ALA A 138 -9.07 10.26 5.95
N GLY A 139 -8.39 9.32 6.60
CA GLY A 139 -6.93 9.14 6.45
C GLY A 139 -6.52 8.68 5.06
N ALA A 140 -7.31 7.83 4.41
CA ALA A 140 -7.08 7.44 3.02
C ALA A 140 -7.28 8.63 2.07
N ALA A 141 -8.34 9.42 2.24
CA ALA A 141 -8.59 10.62 1.46
C ALA A 141 -7.46 11.66 1.62
N GLU A 142 -7.01 11.90 2.86
CA GLU A 142 -5.86 12.76 3.13
C GLU A 142 -4.60 12.29 2.38
N ALA A 143 -4.34 10.99 2.39
CA ALA A 143 -3.18 10.43 1.68
C ALA A 143 -3.29 10.64 0.16
N LEU A 144 -4.47 10.47 -0.43
CA LEU A 144 -4.71 10.69 -1.85
C LEU A 144 -4.55 12.17 -2.23
N CYS A 145 -5.03 13.11 -1.40
CA CYS A 145 -4.78 14.54 -1.55
C CYS A 145 -3.28 14.85 -1.49
N ASN A 146 -2.58 14.36 -0.46
CA ASN A 146 -1.17 14.68 -0.23
C ASN A 146 -0.25 14.10 -1.30
N ILE A 147 -0.61 13.01 -1.95
CA ILE A 147 0.14 12.47 -3.08
C ILE A 147 -0.27 13.12 -4.41
N GLY A 148 -1.36 13.89 -4.41
CA GLY A 148 -1.85 14.66 -5.56
C GLY A 148 -2.62 13.83 -6.59
N LEU A 149 -3.42 12.89 -6.09
CA LEU A 149 -4.36 12.09 -6.90
C LEU A 149 -5.76 12.72 -6.95
N ILE A 150 -6.15 13.43 -5.89
CA ILE A 150 -7.43 14.16 -5.80
C ILE A 150 -7.18 15.55 -5.24
#